data_cbd788fd32296475b00be06e28a8eb2a
#
_entry.id   cbd788fd32296475b00be06e28a8eb2a
#
_cell.length_a   1.000
_cell.length_b   1.000
_cell.length_c   1.000
_cell.angle_alpha   90.00
_cell.angle_beta   90.00
_cell.angle_gamma   90.00
#
_symmetry.space_group_name_H-M   'P 1'
#
loop_
_entity.id
_entity.type
_entity.pdbx_description
1 polymer ?
#
loop_
_entity_poly.entity_id
_entity_poly.type
_entity_poly.pdbx_seq_one_letter_code
_entity_poly.pdbx_strand_id
1 'polypeptide(L)'
;NCDKSITGMYLSGKRKIPVPEKRRAGNGKKLTVFGAQENNLKNIDVEFPLGKFIAVTGVSGSGKSSLVNEILYKYLANTLNGAKKRPGKFDKITGADNLDKVINIDQSPIGRTPRSNPATYTGVFNDIRELYAQTADAKQKGYKANRFSFNVKGGRCEACEGDGIVKIEMHFLADVYVPCEVCGGKRYNRETLEVKFKGKSIFDVLEMTVDEGAKFFEAQPKIYRKLKTLQDVGLGYIKIGQSATTLSGGEAQRVKLATELSKRSTGKTIYILDEPTTGLHTADVHRLTTVLDMLVNSGNTVVVIE
;
A
#
# COMPACT_ATOMS: atom_id res chain seq x y z
N ASN A 1 -22.21 26.52 -6.86
CA ASN A 1 -21.24 26.66 -7.96
C ASN A 1 -19.98 27.43 -7.51
N CYS A 2 -19.10 26.77 -6.77
CA CYS A 2 -17.79 27.33 -6.42
C CYS A 2 -16.75 26.72 -7.36
N ASP A 3 -16.14 27.50 -8.23
CA ASP A 3 -15.15 27.03 -9.21
C ASP A 3 -13.86 26.47 -8.54
N LYS A 4 -13.66 26.76 -7.25
CA LYS A 4 -12.57 26.22 -6.44
C LYS A 4 -12.90 24.87 -5.78
N SER A 5 -14.16 24.42 -5.81
CA SER A 5 -14.59 23.16 -5.20
C SER A 5 -14.34 21.99 -6.14
N ILE A 6 -13.47 21.07 -5.74
CA ILE A 6 -13.19 19.83 -6.49
C ILE A 6 -14.47 19.00 -6.63
N THR A 7 -15.25 18.83 -5.55
CA THR A 7 -16.56 18.17 -5.59
C THR A 7 -17.51 18.84 -6.56
N GLY A 8 -17.57 20.19 -6.53
CA GLY A 8 -18.40 20.98 -7.44
C GLY A 8 -18.02 20.77 -8.91
N MET A 9 -16.75 20.61 -9.24
CA MET A 9 -16.31 20.31 -10.61
C MET A 9 -16.82 18.93 -11.10
N TYR A 10 -16.83 17.90 -10.23
CA TYR A 10 -17.37 16.58 -10.59
C TYR A 10 -18.89 16.61 -10.70
N LEU A 11 -19.59 17.25 -9.76
CA LEU A 11 -21.05 17.35 -9.79
C LEU A 11 -21.58 18.16 -11.00
N SER A 12 -20.85 19.20 -11.41
CA SER A 12 -21.20 20.01 -12.58
C SER A 12 -20.78 19.39 -13.91
N GLY A 13 -20.08 18.25 -13.90
CA GLY A 13 -19.56 17.61 -15.12
C GLY A 13 -18.33 18.30 -15.74
N LYS A 14 -17.83 19.41 -15.15
CA LYS A 14 -16.58 20.07 -15.59
C LYS A 14 -15.39 19.11 -15.47
N ARG A 15 -15.46 18.19 -14.53
CA ARG A 15 -14.49 17.11 -14.32
C ARG A 15 -15.23 15.78 -14.26
N LYS A 16 -14.74 14.77 -14.97
CA LYS A 16 -15.33 13.42 -14.97
C LYS A 16 -14.25 12.36 -15.11
N ILE A 17 -14.52 11.16 -14.59
CA ILE A 17 -13.70 9.99 -14.87
C ILE A 17 -14.04 9.54 -16.29
N PRO A 18 -13.07 9.50 -17.23
CA PRO A 18 -13.38 9.17 -18.62
C PRO A 18 -13.76 7.69 -18.73
N VAL A 19 -14.82 7.40 -19.47
CA VAL A 19 -15.15 6.05 -19.90
C VAL A 19 -14.47 5.82 -21.25
N PRO A 20 -13.57 4.83 -21.39
CA PRO A 20 -12.87 4.61 -22.64
C PRO A 20 -13.83 4.18 -23.75
N GLU A 21 -13.75 4.83 -24.90
CA GLU A 21 -14.56 4.50 -26.11
C GLU A 21 -14.23 3.10 -26.63
N LYS A 22 -12.95 2.72 -26.60
CA LYS A 22 -12.48 1.42 -27.04
C LYS A 22 -11.98 0.61 -25.84
N ARG A 23 -12.49 -0.63 -25.71
CA ARG A 23 -12.00 -1.57 -24.70
C ARG A 23 -10.65 -2.16 -25.13
N ARG A 24 -9.76 -2.42 -24.16
CA ARG A 24 -8.46 -3.06 -24.42
C ARG A 24 -8.67 -4.46 -24.99
N ALA A 25 -7.92 -4.82 -26.04
CA ALA A 25 -7.94 -6.15 -26.64
C ALA A 25 -7.45 -7.24 -25.65
N GLY A 26 -6.53 -6.86 -24.73
CA GLY A 26 -5.81 -7.81 -23.88
C GLY A 26 -4.69 -8.51 -24.64
N ASN A 27 -4.15 -9.58 -24.05
CA ASN A 27 -3.05 -10.36 -24.65
C ASN A 27 -3.51 -11.68 -25.31
N GLY A 28 -4.82 -11.87 -25.51
CA GLY A 28 -5.42 -13.08 -26.07
C GLY A 28 -5.46 -14.29 -25.14
N LYS A 29 -4.85 -14.22 -23.97
CA LYS A 29 -4.81 -15.28 -22.96
C LYS A 29 -5.92 -15.11 -21.95
N LYS A 30 -6.34 -16.21 -21.33
CA LYS A 30 -7.37 -16.20 -20.29
C LYS A 30 -7.03 -17.19 -19.18
N LEU A 31 -7.55 -16.90 -18.01
CA LEU A 31 -7.63 -17.79 -16.86
C LEU A 31 -9.09 -18.20 -16.72
N THR A 32 -9.38 -19.48 -16.55
CA THR A 32 -10.77 -19.96 -16.44
C THR A 32 -10.92 -20.78 -15.17
N VAL A 33 -11.91 -20.43 -14.36
CA VAL A 33 -12.39 -21.20 -13.22
C VAL A 33 -13.58 -21.99 -13.70
N PHE A 34 -13.55 -23.31 -13.56
CA PHE A 34 -14.65 -24.23 -13.90
C PHE A 34 -15.29 -24.78 -12.63
N GLY A 35 -16.61 -24.87 -12.63
CA GLY A 35 -17.36 -25.52 -11.59
C GLY A 35 -17.25 -24.84 -10.23
N ALA A 36 -17.26 -23.51 -10.16
CA ALA A 36 -17.17 -22.77 -8.90
C ALA A 36 -18.44 -23.01 -8.05
N GLN A 37 -18.25 -23.60 -6.84
CA GLN A 37 -19.35 -24.05 -5.97
C GLN A 37 -19.20 -23.60 -4.53
N GLU A 38 -18.23 -22.72 -4.21
CA GLU A 38 -18.04 -22.28 -2.82
C GLU A 38 -19.17 -21.35 -2.36
N ASN A 39 -19.64 -21.56 -1.14
CA ASN A 39 -20.76 -20.83 -0.52
C ASN A 39 -22.05 -20.86 -1.40
N ASN A 40 -22.44 -19.70 -1.92
CA ASN A 40 -23.67 -19.53 -2.74
C ASN A 40 -23.46 -19.66 -4.25
N LEU A 41 -22.25 -20.00 -4.69
CA LEU A 41 -21.95 -20.20 -6.11
C LEU A 41 -22.60 -21.49 -6.64
N LYS A 42 -23.27 -21.41 -7.79
CA LYS A 42 -24.11 -22.46 -8.34
C LYS A 42 -23.44 -23.20 -9.49
N ASN A 43 -22.22 -23.74 -9.25
CA ASN A 43 -21.46 -24.50 -10.26
C ASN A 43 -21.25 -23.71 -11.54
N ILE A 44 -20.67 -22.52 -11.42
CA ILE A 44 -20.48 -21.59 -12.53
C ILE A 44 -19.07 -21.68 -13.12
N ASP A 45 -18.99 -21.46 -14.42
CA ASP A 45 -17.72 -21.29 -15.12
C ASP A 45 -17.47 -19.80 -15.37
N VAL A 46 -16.25 -19.31 -15.03
CA VAL A 46 -15.92 -17.90 -15.15
C VAL A 46 -14.56 -17.71 -15.82
N GLU A 47 -14.53 -16.88 -16.86
CA GLU A 47 -13.32 -16.51 -17.57
C GLU A 47 -12.79 -15.14 -17.12
N PHE A 48 -11.48 -15.08 -16.86
CA PHE A 48 -10.74 -13.86 -16.57
C PHE A 48 -9.75 -13.59 -17.71
N PRO A 49 -10.06 -12.69 -18.65
CA PRO A 49 -9.16 -12.37 -19.76
C PRO A 49 -7.93 -11.62 -19.25
N LEU A 50 -6.73 -12.10 -19.57
CA LEU A 50 -5.48 -11.56 -19.08
C LEU A 50 -5.04 -10.29 -19.82
N GLY A 51 -4.23 -9.45 -19.13
CA GLY A 51 -3.78 -8.16 -19.67
C GLY A 51 -4.89 -7.11 -19.73
N LYS A 52 -5.92 -7.24 -18.88
CA LYS A 52 -7.08 -6.34 -18.83
C LYS A 52 -7.35 -5.82 -17.40
N PHE A 53 -8.12 -4.76 -17.34
CA PHE A 53 -8.83 -4.31 -16.15
C PHE A 53 -10.19 -5.04 -16.12
N ILE A 54 -10.45 -5.80 -15.08
CA ILE A 54 -11.65 -6.62 -14.88
C ILE A 54 -12.35 -6.11 -13.63
N ALA A 55 -13.61 -5.73 -13.76
CA ALA A 55 -14.47 -5.40 -12.61
C ALA A 55 -15.45 -6.56 -12.35
N VAL A 56 -15.43 -7.07 -11.13
CA VAL A 56 -16.38 -8.07 -10.61
C VAL A 56 -17.35 -7.32 -9.70
N THR A 57 -18.56 -7.07 -10.22
CA THR A 57 -19.56 -6.22 -9.56
C THR A 57 -20.79 -7.02 -9.19
N GLY A 58 -21.56 -6.50 -8.25
CA GLY A 58 -22.84 -7.10 -7.82
C GLY A 58 -23.20 -6.72 -6.39
N VAL A 59 -24.42 -7.01 -6.00
CA VAL A 59 -24.89 -6.73 -4.64
C VAL A 59 -24.10 -7.49 -3.57
N SER A 60 -24.14 -6.99 -2.32
CA SER A 60 -23.53 -7.71 -1.20
C SER A 60 -24.12 -9.12 -1.09
N GLY A 61 -23.27 -10.11 -0.80
CA GLY A 61 -23.69 -11.51 -0.73
C GLY A 61 -23.86 -12.23 -2.08
N SER A 62 -23.63 -11.57 -3.23
CA SER A 62 -23.77 -12.22 -4.56
C SER A 62 -22.72 -13.28 -4.90
N GLY A 63 -21.70 -13.47 -4.05
CA GLY A 63 -20.64 -14.47 -4.26
C GLY A 63 -19.35 -13.94 -4.86
N LYS A 64 -19.19 -12.62 -5.04
CA LYS A 64 -17.95 -12.00 -5.58
C LYS A 64 -16.69 -12.44 -4.83
N SER A 65 -16.70 -12.28 -3.52
CA SER A 65 -15.54 -12.66 -2.66
C SER A 65 -15.36 -14.18 -2.62
N SER A 66 -16.42 -14.96 -2.71
CA SER A 66 -16.31 -16.44 -2.81
C SER A 66 -15.60 -16.85 -4.08
N LEU A 67 -15.93 -16.24 -5.23
CA LEU A 67 -15.28 -16.52 -6.49
C LEU A 67 -13.82 -16.03 -6.53
N VAL A 68 -13.61 -14.76 -6.17
CA VAL A 68 -12.30 -14.13 -6.38
C VAL A 68 -11.35 -14.38 -5.22
N ASN A 69 -11.77 -14.18 -3.96
CA ASN A 69 -10.87 -14.32 -2.82
C ASN A 69 -10.75 -15.78 -2.36
N GLU A 70 -11.88 -16.50 -2.22
CA GLU A 70 -11.85 -17.85 -1.69
C GLU A 70 -11.37 -18.89 -2.70
N ILE A 71 -11.76 -18.80 -3.97
CA ILE A 71 -11.36 -19.75 -5.02
C ILE A 71 -10.11 -19.22 -5.75
N LEU A 72 -10.26 -18.18 -6.56
CA LEU A 72 -9.25 -17.74 -7.52
C LEU A 72 -7.93 -17.35 -6.82
N TYR A 73 -7.99 -16.41 -5.86
CA TYR A 73 -6.80 -15.93 -5.18
C TYR A 73 -6.08 -17.05 -4.41
N LYS A 74 -6.82 -17.86 -3.62
CA LYS A 74 -6.19 -18.93 -2.83
C LYS A 74 -5.54 -19.98 -3.71
N TYR A 75 -6.16 -20.34 -4.84
CA TYR A 75 -5.57 -21.26 -5.81
C TYR A 75 -4.28 -20.67 -6.41
N LEU A 76 -4.35 -19.46 -6.93
CA LEU A 76 -3.19 -18.80 -7.54
C LEU A 76 -2.05 -18.54 -6.53
N ALA A 77 -2.38 -18.20 -5.28
CA ALA A 77 -1.39 -18.02 -4.24
C ALA A 77 -0.63 -19.32 -3.93
N ASN A 78 -1.30 -20.46 -3.97
CA ASN A 78 -0.64 -21.75 -3.82
C ASN A 78 0.24 -22.09 -5.03
N THR A 79 -0.31 -21.94 -6.24
CA THR A 79 0.35 -22.35 -7.48
C THR A 79 1.53 -21.44 -7.83
N LEU A 80 1.38 -20.12 -7.69
CA LEU A 80 2.37 -19.14 -8.14
C LEU A 80 3.29 -18.65 -7.02
N ASN A 81 2.76 -18.49 -5.81
CA ASN A 81 3.52 -17.90 -4.69
C ASN A 81 3.95 -18.94 -3.64
N GLY A 82 3.63 -20.23 -3.83
CA GLY A 82 3.97 -21.30 -2.88
C GLY A 82 3.26 -21.20 -1.53
N ALA A 83 2.11 -20.51 -1.46
CA ALA A 83 1.33 -20.42 -0.23
C ALA A 83 0.67 -21.79 0.09
N LYS A 84 0.26 -21.96 1.36
CA LYS A 84 -0.47 -23.15 1.81
C LYS A 84 -1.87 -22.74 2.28
N LYS A 85 -2.70 -22.25 1.33
CA LYS A 85 -4.09 -21.84 1.60
C LYS A 85 -5.02 -22.93 1.11
N ARG A 86 -6.16 -23.16 1.80
CA ARG A 86 -7.20 -24.05 1.31
C ARG A 86 -8.16 -23.25 0.39
N PRO A 87 -8.17 -23.50 -0.93
CA PRO A 87 -9.15 -22.88 -1.82
C PRO A 87 -10.56 -23.39 -1.53
N GLY A 88 -11.57 -22.60 -1.89
CA GLY A 88 -12.96 -23.02 -1.89
C GLY A 88 -13.24 -24.12 -2.94
N LYS A 89 -14.47 -24.60 -3.03
CA LYS A 89 -14.85 -25.69 -3.92
C LYS A 89 -14.96 -25.23 -5.37
N PHE A 90 -14.28 -25.94 -6.28
CA PHE A 90 -14.33 -25.77 -7.74
C PHE A 90 -13.84 -27.07 -8.39
N ASP A 91 -14.10 -27.27 -9.70
CA ASP A 91 -13.64 -28.46 -10.43
C ASP A 91 -12.18 -28.32 -10.88
N LYS A 92 -11.86 -27.26 -11.63
CA LYS A 92 -10.50 -27.00 -12.11
C LYS A 92 -10.27 -25.53 -12.43
N ILE A 93 -9.02 -25.11 -12.47
CA ILE A 93 -8.59 -23.79 -12.98
C ILE A 93 -7.53 -24.02 -14.06
N THR A 94 -7.68 -23.33 -15.19
CA THR A 94 -6.74 -23.40 -16.32
C THR A 94 -6.18 -22.02 -16.65
N GLY A 95 -4.99 -21.97 -17.27
CA GLY A 95 -4.35 -20.74 -17.72
C GLY A 95 -3.49 -20.05 -16.66
N ALA A 96 -3.27 -20.68 -15.50
CA ALA A 96 -2.40 -20.14 -14.45
C ALA A 96 -0.93 -20.01 -14.89
N ASP A 97 -0.48 -20.85 -15.81
CA ASP A 97 0.88 -20.85 -16.39
C ASP A 97 1.21 -19.59 -17.19
N ASN A 98 0.20 -18.79 -17.54
CA ASN A 98 0.38 -17.48 -18.17
C ASN A 98 0.76 -16.38 -17.18
N LEU A 99 0.72 -16.66 -15.89
CA LEU A 99 1.01 -15.75 -14.79
C LEU A 99 2.24 -16.21 -14.02
N ASP A 100 2.98 -15.25 -13.46
CA ASP A 100 4.13 -15.52 -12.62
C ASP A 100 3.87 -15.21 -11.13
N LYS A 101 2.86 -14.38 -10.84
CA LYS A 101 2.57 -13.92 -9.49
C LYS A 101 1.13 -13.47 -9.33
N VAL A 102 0.56 -13.70 -8.14
CA VAL A 102 -0.70 -13.09 -7.70
C VAL A 102 -0.44 -12.18 -6.50
N ILE A 103 -1.04 -11.00 -6.50
CA ILE A 103 -0.94 -10.02 -5.41
C ILE A 103 -2.36 -9.64 -5.01
N ASN A 104 -2.68 -9.87 -3.74
CA ASN A 104 -3.94 -9.41 -3.14
C ASN A 104 -3.71 -8.11 -2.37
N ILE A 105 -4.47 -7.10 -2.70
CA ILE A 105 -4.42 -5.77 -2.10
C ILE A 105 -5.76 -5.53 -1.38
N ASP A 106 -5.82 -5.97 -0.15
CA ASP A 106 -6.96 -5.84 0.74
C ASP A 106 -6.80 -4.67 1.73
N GLN A 107 -7.85 -4.39 2.49
CA GLN A 107 -7.89 -3.33 3.49
C GLN A 107 -7.25 -3.71 4.85
N SER A 108 -6.62 -4.88 4.95
CA SER A 108 -5.94 -5.29 6.19
C SER A 108 -4.78 -4.32 6.51
N PRO A 109 -4.50 -4.08 7.81
CA PRO A 109 -3.42 -3.19 8.23
C PRO A 109 -2.07 -3.58 7.64
N ILE A 110 -1.23 -2.59 7.31
CA ILE A 110 0.16 -2.80 6.86
C ILE A 110 1.12 -3.21 7.98
N GLY A 111 0.63 -3.27 9.21
CA GLY A 111 1.33 -3.73 10.41
C GLY A 111 0.47 -3.54 11.64
N ARG A 112 0.84 -4.24 12.72
CA ARG A 112 0.06 -4.28 13.98
C ARG A 112 0.75 -3.55 15.12
N THR A 113 1.92 -2.98 14.89
CA THR A 113 2.70 -2.31 15.92
C THR A 113 2.88 -0.83 15.61
N PRO A 114 3.11 0.03 16.61
CA PRO A 114 3.37 1.46 16.40
C PRO A 114 4.61 1.75 15.53
N ARG A 115 5.52 0.78 15.42
CA ARG A 115 6.74 0.86 14.58
C ARG A 115 6.47 0.64 13.10
N SER A 116 5.37 -0.02 12.76
CA SER A 116 4.95 -0.19 11.37
C SER A 116 4.40 1.13 10.85
N ASN A 117 4.87 1.59 9.70
CA ASN A 117 4.45 2.85 9.08
C ASN A 117 4.64 2.80 7.55
N PRO A 118 4.11 3.77 6.78
CA PRO A 118 4.29 3.82 5.33
C PRO A 118 5.75 3.78 4.88
N ALA A 119 6.66 4.46 5.60
CA ALA A 119 8.08 4.48 5.25
C ALA A 119 8.75 3.12 5.37
N THR A 120 8.43 2.35 6.40
CA THR A 120 8.98 1.01 6.60
C THR A 120 8.38 0.01 5.62
N TYR A 121 7.08 0.11 5.35
CA TYR A 121 6.37 -0.80 4.46
C TYR A 121 6.80 -0.66 3.01
N THR A 122 6.93 0.56 2.50
CA THR A 122 7.42 0.84 1.13
C THR A 122 8.93 0.65 0.98
N GLY A 123 9.65 0.49 2.10
CA GLY A 123 11.10 0.39 2.12
C GLY A 123 11.82 1.72 1.83
N VAL A 124 11.11 2.86 1.76
CA VAL A 124 11.75 4.18 1.60
C VAL A 124 12.59 4.54 2.81
N PHE A 125 12.22 4.05 4.00
CA PHE A 125 12.98 4.30 5.22
C PHE A 125 14.39 3.73 5.19
N ASN A 126 14.62 2.64 4.47
CA ASN A 126 15.97 2.09 4.30
C ASN A 126 16.87 3.08 3.54
N ASP A 127 16.37 3.64 2.43
CA ASP A 127 17.10 4.62 1.63
C ASP A 127 17.35 5.91 2.43
N ILE A 128 16.38 6.35 3.24
CA ILE A 128 16.53 7.51 4.14
C ILE A 128 17.61 7.25 5.18
N ARG A 129 17.64 6.09 5.84
CA ARG A 129 18.66 5.74 6.82
C ARG A 129 20.07 5.69 6.21
N GLU A 130 20.20 5.15 4.99
CA GLU A 130 21.46 5.15 4.25
C GLU A 130 21.93 6.56 3.95
N LEU A 131 21.00 7.45 3.53
CA LEU A 131 21.32 8.86 3.28
C LEU A 131 21.83 9.56 4.54
N TYR A 132 21.18 9.36 5.68
CA TYR A 132 21.62 9.94 6.95
C TYR A 132 23.00 9.43 7.38
N ALA A 133 23.30 8.15 7.17
CA ALA A 133 24.63 7.58 7.45
C ALA A 133 25.74 8.17 6.56
N GLN A 134 25.38 8.76 5.43
CA GLN A 134 26.34 9.41 4.52
C GLN A 134 26.62 10.86 4.85
N THR A 135 25.89 11.49 5.80
CA THR A 135 26.13 12.86 6.23
C THR A 135 27.52 13.00 6.90
N ALA A 136 28.10 14.20 6.87
CA ALA A 136 29.40 14.47 7.49
C ALA A 136 29.38 14.16 8.99
N ASP A 137 28.34 14.62 9.70
CA ASP A 137 28.20 14.39 11.14
C ASP A 137 28.11 12.89 11.49
N ALA A 138 27.35 12.11 10.71
CA ALA A 138 27.24 10.67 10.92
C ALA A 138 28.58 9.96 10.71
N LYS A 139 29.30 10.32 9.65
CA LYS A 139 30.63 9.76 9.35
C LYS A 139 31.65 10.10 10.46
N GLN A 140 31.67 11.35 10.92
CA GLN A 140 32.55 11.78 12.00
C GLN A 140 32.29 11.01 13.31
N LYS A 141 31.02 10.72 13.61
CA LYS A 141 30.60 9.94 14.79
C LYS A 141 30.63 8.41 14.56
N GLY A 142 31.04 7.94 13.39
CA GLY A 142 31.07 6.51 13.04
C GLY A 142 29.68 5.85 12.93
N TYR A 143 28.61 6.63 12.71
CA TYR A 143 27.25 6.14 12.66
C TYR A 143 26.92 5.49 11.32
N LYS A 144 26.48 4.24 11.37
CA LYS A 144 25.99 3.47 10.21
C LYS A 144 24.46 3.56 10.10
N ALA A 145 23.88 3.08 9.02
CA ALA A 145 22.43 3.12 8.77
C ALA A 145 21.59 2.51 9.91
N ASN A 146 22.12 1.53 10.65
CA ASN A 146 21.44 0.92 11.79
C ASN A 146 21.24 1.90 12.96
N ARG A 147 22.10 2.91 13.11
CA ARG A 147 21.94 3.97 14.12
C ARG A 147 20.63 4.74 13.94
N PHE A 148 20.19 4.90 12.71
CA PHE A 148 18.97 5.61 12.32
C PHE A 148 17.73 4.71 12.26
N SER A 149 17.81 3.48 12.80
CA SER A 149 16.67 2.58 12.92
C SER A 149 16.05 2.66 14.32
N PHE A 150 14.76 2.90 14.40
CA PHE A 150 14.03 2.81 15.67
C PHE A 150 13.73 1.37 16.10
N ASN A 151 14.04 0.36 15.27
CA ASN A 151 13.85 -1.06 15.57
C ASN A 151 15.10 -1.71 16.21
N VAL A 152 16.25 -1.06 16.16
CA VAL A 152 17.54 -1.61 16.60
C VAL A 152 18.12 -0.79 17.72
N LYS A 153 18.72 -1.44 18.72
CA LYS A 153 19.44 -0.78 19.82
C LYS A 153 20.55 0.13 19.29
N GLY A 154 20.88 1.16 20.07
CA GLY A 154 21.98 2.08 19.81
C GLY A 154 21.54 3.49 19.40
N GLY A 155 20.55 3.63 18.52
CA GLY A 155 20.03 4.95 18.09
C GLY A 155 18.62 5.26 18.54
N ARG A 156 17.85 4.25 18.91
CA ARG A 156 16.48 4.38 19.40
C ARG A 156 16.45 4.85 20.86
N CYS A 157 15.32 5.39 21.27
CA CYS A 157 15.01 5.60 22.68
C CYS A 157 14.81 4.23 23.34
N GLU A 158 15.61 3.91 24.36
CA GLU A 158 15.49 2.60 25.02
C GLU A 158 14.33 2.54 26.02
N ALA A 159 13.81 3.68 26.50
CA ALA A 159 12.64 3.71 27.39
C ALA A 159 11.35 3.24 26.71
N CYS A 160 11.13 3.62 25.43
CA CYS A 160 9.99 3.17 24.63
C CYS A 160 10.38 2.17 23.53
N GLU A 161 11.62 1.72 23.53
CA GLU A 161 12.18 0.80 22.54
C GLU A 161 11.97 1.23 21.07
N GLY A 162 11.83 2.53 20.83
CA GLY A 162 11.60 3.10 19.49
C GLY A 162 10.14 3.23 19.09
N ASP A 163 9.17 2.89 19.95
CA ASP A 163 7.74 3.05 19.68
C ASP A 163 7.31 4.51 19.66
N GLY A 164 8.02 5.38 20.42
CA GLY A 164 7.66 6.79 20.62
C GLY A 164 6.50 6.98 21.59
N ILE A 165 5.79 5.91 21.93
CA ILE A 165 4.65 5.87 22.85
C ILE A 165 4.85 4.77 23.87
N VAL A 166 4.19 4.91 25.02
CA VAL A 166 4.11 3.89 26.08
C VAL A 166 2.66 3.45 26.18
N LYS A 167 2.44 2.15 26.19
CA LYS A 167 1.14 1.54 26.41
C LYS A 167 0.90 1.46 27.92
N ILE A 168 -0.20 2.03 28.38
CA ILE A 168 -0.69 1.88 29.75
C ILE A 168 -1.84 0.88 29.70
N GLU A 169 -1.60 -0.31 30.23
CA GLU A 169 -2.63 -1.36 30.29
C GLU A 169 -3.64 -1.07 31.39
N MET A 170 -4.92 -1.06 31.01
CA MET A 170 -6.02 -0.84 31.93
C MET A 170 -6.89 -2.11 32.00
N HIS A 171 -6.91 -2.78 33.15
CA HIS A 171 -7.55 -4.09 33.32
C HIS A 171 -9.03 -4.14 32.90
N PHE A 172 -9.80 -3.04 32.99
CA PHE A 172 -11.22 -2.99 32.70
C PHE A 172 -11.61 -1.97 31.61
N LEU A 173 -10.62 -1.26 31.03
CA LEU A 173 -10.83 -0.25 30.00
C LEU A 173 -9.90 -0.53 28.82
N ALA A 174 -10.15 0.14 27.70
CA ALA A 174 -9.23 0.08 26.56
C ALA A 174 -7.85 0.64 26.95
N ASP A 175 -6.78 0.00 26.45
CA ASP A 175 -5.41 0.44 26.67
C ASP A 175 -5.22 1.89 26.19
N VAL A 176 -4.49 2.68 26.99
CA VAL A 176 -4.16 4.08 26.66
C VAL A 176 -2.73 4.16 26.17
N TYR A 177 -2.53 4.89 25.07
CA TYR A 177 -1.21 5.15 24.50
C TYR A 177 -0.84 6.60 24.73
N VAL A 178 0.27 6.84 25.46
CA VAL A 178 0.79 8.17 25.75
C VAL A 178 2.18 8.36 25.12
N PRO A 179 2.54 9.59 24.71
CA PRO A 179 3.90 9.86 24.24
C PRO A 179 4.93 9.49 25.30
N CYS A 180 6.03 8.87 24.87
CA CYS A 180 7.14 8.54 25.77
C CYS A 180 7.76 9.81 26.35
N GLU A 181 7.77 9.97 27.67
CA GLU A 181 8.30 11.15 28.36
C GLU A 181 9.80 11.37 28.10
N VAL A 182 10.58 10.29 28.00
CA VAL A 182 12.04 10.36 27.78
C VAL A 182 12.41 10.94 26.42
N CYS A 183 11.74 10.53 25.36
CA CYS A 183 12.03 11.03 24.01
C CYS A 183 11.00 12.03 23.48
N GLY A 184 9.95 12.36 24.24
CA GLY A 184 8.88 13.24 23.80
C GLY A 184 8.19 12.77 22.51
N GLY A 185 8.02 11.47 22.34
CA GLY A 185 7.42 10.86 21.13
C GLY A 185 8.39 10.67 19.96
N LYS A 186 9.64 11.13 20.07
CA LYS A 186 10.59 11.20 18.93
C LYS A 186 11.23 9.87 18.52
N ARG A 187 11.02 8.79 19.26
CA ARG A 187 11.51 7.42 18.95
C ARG A 187 13.02 7.22 19.09
N TYR A 188 13.83 8.26 19.06
CA TYR A 188 15.30 8.22 19.04
C TYR A 188 15.90 8.85 20.29
N ASN A 189 17.15 8.50 20.56
CA ASN A 189 17.95 9.20 21.56
C ASN A 189 18.46 10.55 21.00
N ARG A 190 18.87 11.44 21.92
CA ARG A 190 19.31 12.80 21.60
C ARG A 190 20.46 12.82 20.57
N GLU A 191 21.45 11.97 20.74
CA GLU A 191 22.63 11.93 19.89
C GLU A 191 22.31 11.60 18.43
N THR A 192 21.34 10.69 18.18
CA THR A 192 20.87 10.36 16.83
C THR A 192 20.13 11.54 16.20
N LEU A 193 19.37 12.29 16.99
CA LEU A 193 18.61 13.46 16.51
C LEU A 193 19.49 14.69 16.22
N GLU A 194 20.72 14.73 16.73
CA GLU A 194 21.69 15.78 16.41
C GLU A 194 22.16 15.69 14.95
N VAL A 195 22.18 14.47 14.36
CA VAL A 195 22.56 14.31 12.95
C VAL A 195 21.45 14.85 12.06
N LYS A 196 21.80 15.77 11.16
CA LYS A 196 20.84 16.44 10.28
C LYS A 196 21.21 16.32 8.82
N PHE A 197 20.19 16.19 7.98
CA PHE A 197 20.27 16.33 6.55
C PHE A 197 19.44 17.52 6.11
N LYS A 198 20.04 18.50 5.42
CA LYS A 198 19.39 19.79 5.09
C LYS A 198 18.63 20.42 6.29
N GLY A 199 19.27 20.40 7.47
CA GLY A 199 18.72 20.98 8.72
C GLY A 199 17.64 20.17 9.41
N LYS A 200 17.23 19.00 8.88
CA LYS A 200 16.21 18.13 9.46
C LYS A 200 16.80 16.87 10.06
N SER A 201 16.38 16.50 11.28
CA SER A 201 16.69 15.20 11.90
C SER A 201 15.89 14.08 11.24
N ILE A 202 16.27 12.82 11.50
CA ILE A 202 15.51 11.66 11.01
C ILE A 202 14.06 11.65 11.51
N PHE A 203 13.80 12.15 12.71
CA PHE A 203 12.45 12.28 13.25
C PHE A 203 11.64 13.34 12.48
N ASP A 204 12.23 14.52 12.22
CA ASP A 204 11.56 15.58 11.47
C ASP A 204 11.11 15.09 10.09
N VAL A 205 11.90 14.22 9.44
CA VAL A 205 11.54 13.61 8.16
C VAL A 205 10.37 12.64 8.31
N LEU A 206 10.31 11.86 9.38
CA LEU A 206 9.18 10.95 9.62
C LEU A 206 7.87 11.72 9.89
N GLU A 207 7.96 12.94 10.43
CA GLU A 207 6.81 13.82 10.67
C GLU A 207 6.35 14.61 9.43
N MET A 208 7.17 14.65 8.37
CA MET A 208 6.75 15.26 7.10
C MET A 208 5.59 14.48 6.49
N THR A 209 4.68 15.20 5.85
CA THR A 209 3.74 14.58 4.92
C THR A 209 4.49 13.99 3.72
N VAL A 210 3.86 13.06 3.01
CA VAL A 210 4.44 12.50 1.78
C VAL A 210 4.71 13.60 0.75
N ASP A 211 3.84 14.63 0.67
CA ASP A 211 4.01 15.77 -0.24
C ASP A 211 5.24 16.62 0.14
N GLU A 212 5.42 16.92 1.42
CA GLU A 212 6.58 17.64 1.92
C GLU A 212 7.87 16.84 1.71
N GLY A 213 7.83 15.54 2.03
CA GLY A 213 8.96 14.65 1.86
C GLY A 213 9.37 14.49 0.40
N ALA A 214 8.42 14.43 -0.54
CA ALA A 214 8.73 14.36 -1.97
C ALA A 214 9.49 15.61 -2.44
N LYS A 215 9.07 16.80 -2.01
CA LYS A 215 9.80 18.06 -2.28
C LYS A 215 11.18 18.09 -1.63
N PHE A 216 11.26 17.66 -0.36
CA PHE A 216 12.52 17.67 0.40
C PHE A 216 13.58 16.75 -0.21
N PHE A 217 13.16 15.58 -0.72
CA PHE A 217 14.03 14.56 -1.32
C PHE A 217 14.06 14.59 -2.85
N GLU A 218 13.64 15.66 -3.51
CA GLU A 218 13.60 15.78 -4.97
C GLU A 218 14.95 15.43 -5.64
N ALA A 219 16.07 15.85 -5.03
CA ALA A 219 17.42 15.53 -5.49
C ALA A 219 17.90 14.11 -5.12
N GLN A 220 17.05 13.26 -4.52
CA GLN A 220 17.36 11.90 -4.11
C GLN A 220 16.49 10.89 -4.87
N PRO A 221 16.85 10.43 -6.08
CA PRO A 221 15.95 9.70 -6.99
C PRO A 221 15.35 8.44 -6.39
N LYS A 222 16.09 7.67 -5.57
CA LYS A 222 15.60 6.45 -4.93
C LYS A 222 14.47 6.73 -3.93
N ILE A 223 14.63 7.77 -3.11
CA ILE A 223 13.64 8.19 -2.11
C ILE A 223 12.46 8.85 -2.80
N TYR A 224 12.74 9.82 -3.68
CA TYR A 224 11.73 10.58 -4.42
C TYR A 224 10.77 9.66 -5.17
N ARG A 225 11.26 8.67 -5.92
CA ARG A 225 10.42 7.73 -6.67
C ARG A 225 9.42 6.99 -5.79
N LYS A 226 9.84 6.51 -4.60
CA LYS A 226 8.95 5.81 -3.68
C LYS A 226 7.91 6.74 -3.03
N LEU A 227 8.30 7.97 -2.69
CA LEU A 227 7.37 8.98 -2.19
C LEU A 227 6.39 9.43 -3.28
N LYS A 228 6.86 9.54 -4.52
CA LYS A 228 6.02 9.87 -5.68
C LYS A 228 4.93 8.82 -5.91
N THR A 229 5.24 7.53 -5.79
CA THR A 229 4.20 6.48 -5.91
C THR A 229 3.13 6.60 -4.82
N LEU A 230 3.50 7.03 -3.60
CA LEU A 230 2.51 7.32 -2.54
C LEU A 230 1.64 8.54 -2.88
N GLN A 231 2.21 9.59 -3.49
CA GLN A 231 1.43 10.73 -3.98
C GLN A 231 0.46 10.32 -5.09
N ASP A 232 0.92 9.50 -6.03
CA ASP A 232 0.15 9.07 -7.20
C ASP A 232 -1.10 8.27 -6.80
N VAL A 233 -1.03 7.50 -5.70
CA VAL A 233 -2.20 6.82 -5.11
C VAL A 233 -3.05 7.72 -4.19
N GLY A 234 -2.78 9.02 -4.12
CA GLY A 234 -3.57 9.98 -3.34
C GLY A 234 -3.24 10.03 -1.85
N LEU A 235 -2.04 9.59 -1.44
CA LEU A 235 -1.59 9.59 -0.04
C LEU A 235 -0.60 10.73 0.28
N GLY A 236 -0.65 11.84 -0.47
CA GLY A 236 0.23 12.99 -0.25
C GLY A 236 0.12 13.62 1.15
N TYR A 237 -1.04 13.53 1.77
CA TYR A 237 -1.39 14.15 3.04
C TYR A 237 -0.95 13.36 4.28
N ILE A 238 -0.72 12.04 4.19
CA ILE A 238 -0.31 11.24 5.34
C ILE A 238 1.15 11.53 5.72
N LYS A 239 1.49 11.37 7.01
CA LYS A 239 2.88 11.48 7.44
C LYS A 239 3.68 10.24 7.00
N ILE A 240 4.93 10.45 6.62
CA ILE A 240 5.85 9.38 6.20
C ILE A 240 6.01 8.33 7.31
N GLY A 241 6.12 8.77 8.57
CA GLY A 241 6.25 7.93 9.76
C GLY A 241 4.94 7.65 10.51
N GLN A 242 3.77 7.92 9.91
CA GLN A 242 2.47 7.69 10.55
C GLN A 242 2.31 6.22 10.94
N SER A 243 1.92 5.96 12.20
CA SER A 243 1.71 4.58 12.67
C SER A 243 0.67 3.86 11.82
N ALA A 244 0.96 2.61 11.44
CA ALA A 244 0.04 1.76 10.70
C ALA A 244 -1.30 1.55 11.42
N THR A 245 -1.32 1.64 12.76
CA THR A 245 -2.52 1.48 13.58
C THR A 245 -3.48 2.67 13.50
N THR A 246 -3.02 3.81 12.97
CA THR A 246 -3.82 5.02 12.77
C THR A 246 -4.28 5.22 11.33
N LEU A 247 -3.86 4.35 10.42
CA LEU A 247 -4.30 4.37 9.03
C LEU A 247 -5.67 3.71 8.90
N SER A 248 -6.54 4.30 8.11
CA SER A 248 -7.77 3.66 7.66
C SER A 248 -7.48 2.45 6.76
N GLY A 249 -8.44 1.53 6.62
CA GLY A 249 -8.29 0.37 5.73
C GLY A 249 -7.96 0.78 4.29
N GLY A 250 -8.60 1.83 3.77
CA GLY A 250 -8.33 2.35 2.42
C GLY A 250 -6.94 2.98 2.29
N GLU A 251 -6.43 3.66 3.32
CA GLU A 251 -5.04 4.18 3.32
C GLU A 251 -4.03 3.03 3.34
N ALA A 252 -4.23 2.02 4.19
CA ALA A 252 -3.40 0.83 4.24
C ALA A 252 -3.36 0.11 2.88
N GLN A 253 -4.50 -0.04 2.23
CA GLN A 253 -4.64 -0.63 0.90
C GLN A 253 -3.84 0.16 -0.16
N ARG A 254 -3.95 1.50 -0.15
CA ARG A 254 -3.19 2.35 -1.07
C ARG A 254 -1.68 2.34 -0.81
N VAL A 255 -1.24 2.21 0.44
CA VAL A 255 0.20 2.00 0.75
C VAL A 255 0.70 0.69 0.15
N LYS A 256 -0.10 -0.39 0.24
CA LYS A 256 0.23 -1.68 -0.41
C LYS A 256 0.34 -1.51 -1.92
N LEU A 257 -0.62 -0.83 -2.54
CA LEU A 257 -0.64 -0.55 -3.97
C LEU A 257 0.59 0.25 -4.41
N ALA A 258 0.93 1.36 -3.71
CA ALA A 258 2.11 2.17 -3.98
C ALA A 258 3.40 1.34 -3.91
N THR A 259 3.48 0.42 -2.94
CA THR A 259 4.63 -0.48 -2.80
C THR A 259 4.79 -1.38 -4.02
N GLU A 260 3.71 -1.94 -4.53
CA GLU A 260 3.77 -2.80 -5.73
C GLU A 260 4.12 -1.99 -6.99
N LEU A 261 3.58 -0.77 -7.13
CA LEU A 261 3.93 0.14 -8.23
C LEU A 261 5.40 0.53 -8.25
N SER A 262 6.04 0.62 -7.08
CA SER A 262 7.47 0.96 -7.00
C SER A 262 8.41 -0.16 -7.49
N LYS A 263 7.89 -1.39 -7.61
CA LYS A 263 8.64 -2.57 -8.08
C LYS A 263 8.68 -2.65 -9.60
N ARG A 264 9.67 -3.36 -10.13
CA ARG A 264 9.73 -3.65 -11.57
C ARG A 264 8.63 -4.64 -11.93
N SER A 265 7.80 -4.29 -12.90
CA SER A 265 6.76 -5.15 -13.42
C SER A 265 7.34 -6.22 -14.38
N THR A 266 6.80 -7.44 -14.31
CA THR A 266 7.09 -8.52 -15.26
C THR A 266 6.08 -8.57 -16.41
N GLY A 267 4.94 -7.87 -16.26
CA GLY A 267 3.83 -7.92 -17.22
C GLY A 267 2.99 -9.19 -17.16
N LYS A 268 3.23 -10.06 -16.16
CA LYS A 268 2.50 -11.32 -15.96
C LYS A 268 1.91 -11.47 -14.57
N THR A 269 1.76 -10.36 -13.85
CA THR A 269 1.20 -10.36 -12.50
C THR A 269 -0.30 -10.11 -12.55
N ILE A 270 -1.07 -10.86 -11.76
CA ILE A 270 -2.48 -10.56 -11.50
C ILE A 270 -2.63 -9.87 -10.15
N TYR A 271 -3.22 -8.68 -10.16
CA TYR A 271 -3.55 -7.90 -8.97
C TYR A 271 -5.03 -8.07 -8.66
N ILE A 272 -5.36 -8.40 -7.45
CA ILE A 272 -6.74 -8.51 -6.94
C ILE A 272 -6.92 -7.42 -5.89
N LEU A 273 -7.91 -6.54 -6.10
CA LEU A 273 -8.25 -5.46 -5.19
C LEU A 273 -9.69 -5.65 -4.70
N ASP A 274 -9.87 -5.62 -3.40
CA ASP A 274 -11.18 -5.77 -2.75
C ASP A 274 -11.67 -4.40 -2.29
N GLU A 275 -12.80 -3.96 -2.86
CA GLU A 275 -13.47 -2.67 -2.62
C GLU A 275 -12.50 -1.46 -2.55
N PRO A 276 -11.64 -1.24 -3.56
CA PRO A 276 -10.60 -0.22 -3.47
C PRO A 276 -11.13 1.22 -3.50
N THR A 277 -12.41 1.44 -3.87
CA THR A 277 -13.02 2.77 -3.92
C THR A 277 -13.76 3.15 -2.65
N THR A 278 -13.93 2.21 -1.70
CA THR A 278 -14.67 2.43 -0.46
C THR A 278 -14.09 3.59 0.35
N GLY A 279 -14.95 4.56 0.69
CA GLY A 279 -14.59 5.74 1.48
C GLY A 279 -13.76 6.79 0.72
N LEU A 280 -13.60 6.68 -0.60
CA LEU A 280 -12.87 7.63 -1.42
C LEU A 280 -13.77 8.74 -1.99
N HIS A 281 -13.23 9.95 -2.03
CA HIS A 281 -13.78 11.03 -2.83
C HIS A 281 -13.58 10.75 -4.33
N THR A 282 -14.50 11.21 -5.19
CA THR A 282 -14.44 10.99 -6.66
C THR A 282 -13.10 11.39 -7.29
N ALA A 283 -12.43 12.43 -6.76
CA ALA A 283 -11.10 12.83 -7.23
C ALA A 283 -10.03 11.76 -6.95
N ASP A 284 -10.14 11.05 -5.82
CA ASP A 284 -9.20 10.01 -5.44
C ASP A 284 -9.51 8.71 -6.20
N VAL A 285 -10.80 8.42 -6.47
CA VAL A 285 -11.20 7.34 -7.38
C VAL A 285 -10.62 7.58 -8.78
N HIS A 286 -10.64 8.82 -9.26
CA HIS A 286 -10.03 9.16 -10.56
C HIS A 286 -8.51 8.92 -10.57
N ARG A 287 -7.81 9.29 -9.51
CA ARG A 287 -6.37 8.99 -9.36
C ARG A 287 -6.12 7.48 -9.29
N LEU A 288 -6.91 6.77 -8.49
CA LEU A 288 -6.78 5.32 -8.34
C LEU A 288 -6.98 4.60 -9.68
N THR A 289 -8.02 4.95 -10.45
CA THR A 289 -8.25 4.35 -11.76
C THR A 289 -7.10 4.60 -12.73
N THR A 290 -6.50 5.80 -12.72
CA THR A 290 -5.31 6.12 -13.52
C THR A 290 -4.13 5.20 -13.15
N VAL A 291 -3.93 4.99 -11.85
CA VAL A 291 -2.86 4.10 -11.34
C VAL A 291 -3.09 2.64 -11.72
N LEU A 292 -4.33 2.15 -11.59
CA LEU A 292 -4.69 0.80 -12.00
C LEU A 292 -4.52 0.61 -13.52
N ASP A 293 -4.83 1.63 -14.30
CA ASP A 293 -4.58 1.65 -15.74
C ASP A 293 -3.09 1.55 -16.09
N MET A 294 -2.21 2.20 -15.33
CA MET A 294 -0.75 2.05 -15.50
C MET A 294 -0.29 0.62 -15.27
N LEU A 295 -0.83 -0.09 -14.26
CA LEU A 295 -0.53 -1.51 -14.03
C LEU A 295 -0.93 -2.37 -15.24
N VAL A 296 -2.12 -2.15 -15.79
CA VAL A 296 -2.60 -2.89 -16.96
C VAL A 296 -1.77 -2.55 -18.21
N ASN A 297 -1.42 -1.28 -18.41
CA ASN A 297 -0.56 -0.84 -19.53
C ASN A 297 0.83 -1.46 -19.47
N SER A 298 1.30 -1.86 -18.27
CA SER A 298 2.54 -2.62 -18.09
C SER A 298 2.39 -4.12 -18.36
N GLY A 299 1.26 -4.57 -18.95
CA GLY A 299 0.99 -5.96 -19.33
C GLY A 299 0.30 -6.81 -18.26
N ASN A 300 0.11 -6.27 -17.04
CA ASN A 300 -0.50 -7.01 -15.94
C ASN A 300 -2.02 -7.14 -16.09
N THR A 301 -2.61 -8.01 -15.28
CA THR A 301 -4.06 -8.15 -15.13
C THR A 301 -4.49 -7.52 -13.80
N VAL A 302 -5.54 -6.74 -13.81
CA VAL A 302 -6.12 -6.14 -12.60
C VAL A 302 -7.56 -6.61 -12.46
N VAL A 303 -7.88 -7.21 -11.32
CA VAL A 303 -9.24 -7.64 -10.94
C VAL A 303 -9.69 -6.80 -9.75
N VAL A 304 -10.78 -6.08 -9.91
CA VAL A 304 -11.37 -5.24 -8.87
C VAL A 304 -12.72 -5.84 -8.48
N ILE A 305 -12.97 -5.99 -7.19
CA ILE A 305 -14.25 -6.42 -6.63
C ILE A 305 -14.95 -5.17 -6.09
N GLU A 306 -16.19 -4.90 -6.55
CA GLU A 306 -17.02 -3.75 -6.13
C GLU A 306 -18.50 -4.15 -5.94
#